data_04ba2c950785938cfaf18a8cd069fae0
#
_entry.id   04ba2c950785938cfaf18a8cd069fae0
#
_cell.length_a   1.000
_cell.length_b   1.000
_cell.length_c   1.000
_cell.angle_alpha   90.00
_cell.angle_beta   90.00
_cell.angle_gamma   90.00
#
_symmetry.space_group_name_H-M   'P 1'
#
loop_
_entity.id
_entity.type
_entity.pdbx_description
1 polymer ?
#
loop_
_entity_poly.entity_id
_entity_poly.type
_entity_poly.pdbx_seq_one_letter_code
_entity_poly.pdbx_strand_id
1 'polypeptide(L)'
;MPARARFNFAGFLACLGLFWIVAWGPTGALGASWDRPDFATSTLSLDRGDGTLLTYRVELATTPRQHAYGLMHVEAMDADAGMLFIFDGMAVRSFWMKNTLIPLDMLFFDDEGRLVSAVEKAAPGSLVSRRSSGPAKYVLELKGGSMQADGIGSGAHLRFPLGG
;
A
#
# COMPACT_ATOMS: atom_id res chain seq x y z
N MET A 1 42.48 62.49 62.68
CA MET A 1 41.41 62.67 63.66
C MET A 1 40.05 62.41 62.95
N PRO A 2 39.13 61.83 63.56
CA PRO A 2 38.33 60.73 63.08
C PRO A 2 36.88 61.11 62.80
N ALA A 3 36.19 60.32 62.10
CA ALA A 3 34.77 60.13 62.43
C ALA A 3 34.22 58.88 61.75
N ARG A 4 33.80 58.04 62.61
CA ARG A 4 32.96 56.82 62.42
C ARG A 4 31.53 57.22 62.02
N ALA A 5 30.94 56.41 61.19
CA ALA A 5 29.50 56.17 61.26
C ALA A 5 29.18 54.96 60.37
N ARG A 6 28.87 54.03 60.86
CA ARG A 6 27.77 53.16 61.33
C ARG A 6 26.94 52.62 60.20
N PHE A 7 27.05 51.35 60.09
CA PHE A 7 26.15 50.39 59.43
C PHE A 7 24.68 50.62 59.70
N ASN A 8 23.87 50.42 58.70
CA ASN A 8 22.55 49.94 58.95
C ASN A 8 22.13 48.87 57.92
N PHE A 9 21.84 47.73 58.45
CA PHE A 9 21.25 46.55 57.86
C PHE A 9 19.75 46.87 57.53
N ALA A 10 19.28 46.51 56.37
CA ALA A 10 17.97 45.82 56.21
C ALA A 10 17.62 45.70 54.72
N GLY A 11 17.17 44.54 54.34
CA GLY A 11 16.36 44.39 53.15
C GLY A 11 16.78 43.24 52.20
N PHE A 12 16.80 42.00 52.73
CA PHE A 12 16.73 40.83 51.89
C PHE A 12 15.34 40.71 51.28
N LEU A 13 15.21 41.10 50.02
CA LEU A 13 14.03 40.71 49.23
C LEU A 13 14.43 39.56 48.34
N ALA A 14 14.00 38.37 48.78
CA ALA A 14 14.06 37.12 48.01
C ALA A 14 13.06 37.23 46.86
N CYS A 15 13.54 37.49 45.67
CA CYS A 15 12.77 37.25 44.44
C CYS A 15 12.71 35.75 44.18
N LEU A 16 11.61 35.11 44.55
CA LEU A 16 11.25 33.78 44.09
C LEU A 16 10.93 33.86 42.61
N GLY A 17 11.96 33.57 41.78
CA GLY A 17 11.78 33.32 40.37
C GLY A 17 11.05 32.02 40.15
N LEU A 18 9.78 32.06 39.84
CA LEU A 18 9.01 30.93 39.32
C LEU A 18 9.60 30.57 37.95
N PHE A 19 10.51 29.57 37.97
CA PHE A 19 10.93 28.91 36.74
C PHE A 19 9.74 28.07 36.23
N TRP A 20 9.05 28.58 35.22
CA TRP A 20 8.12 27.79 34.41
C TRP A 20 8.96 26.83 33.59
N ILE A 21 9.11 25.59 34.04
CA ILE A 21 9.59 24.50 33.20
C ILE A 21 8.46 24.21 32.22
N VAL A 22 8.56 24.77 31.04
CA VAL A 22 7.77 24.29 29.89
C VAL A 22 8.32 22.91 29.57
N ALA A 23 7.65 21.90 30.12
CA ALA A 23 7.91 20.53 29.70
C ALA A 23 7.52 20.41 28.21
N TRP A 24 8.50 20.47 27.33
CA TRP A 24 8.37 20.03 25.97
C TRP A 24 8.16 18.50 26.03
N GLY A 25 6.89 18.10 26.13
CA GLY A 25 6.53 16.71 25.89
C GLY A 25 6.96 16.33 24.48
N PRO A 26 7.39 15.08 24.26
CA PRO A 26 7.66 14.64 22.89
C PRO A 26 6.37 14.81 22.11
N THR A 27 6.36 15.76 21.17
CA THR A 27 5.39 15.78 20.10
C THR A 27 5.58 14.46 19.36
N GLY A 28 4.75 13.47 19.70
CA GLY A 28 4.67 12.23 18.97
C GLY A 28 4.41 12.61 17.51
N ALA A 29 5.47 12.56 16.71
CA ALA A 29 5.30 12.51 15.27
C ALA A 29 4.36 11.34 15.02
N LEU A 30 3.15 11.61 14.57
CA LEU A 30 2.29 10.63 13.92
C LEU A 30 3.02 10.23 12.63
N GLY A 31 4.11 9.49 12.78
CA GLY A 31 4.75 8.79 11.69
C GLY A 31 3.68 7.83 11.18
N ALA A 32 3.22 8.04 9.95
CA ALA A 32 2.41 7.06 9.29
C ALA A 32 3.20 5.74 9.34
N SER A 33 2.74 4.81 10.16
CA SER A 33 3.32 3.48 10.24
C SER A 33 3.15 2.86 8.84
N TRP A 34 4.27 2.52 8.21
CA TRP A 34 4.30 1.80 6.93
C TRP A 34 4.10 0.30 7.15
N ASP A 35 3.54 -0.08 8.31
CA ASP A 35 3.18 -1.46 8.58
C ASP A 35 2.20 -1.94 7.51
N ARG A 36 2.39 -3.19 7.12
CA ARG A 36 1.53 -3.83 6.14
C ARG A 36 0.06 -3.74 6.62
N PRO A 37 -0.86 -3.18 5.81
CA PRO A 37 -2.27 -3.20 6.16
C PRO A 37 -2.79 -4.63 6.18
N ASP A 38 -3.85 -4.86 6.94
CA ASP A 38 -4.59 -6.12 6.87
C ASP A 38 -5.36 -6.19 5.54
N PHE A 39 -5.35 -7.36 4.92
CA PHE A 39 -6.08 -7.65 3.70
C PHE A 39 -7.06 -8.80 3.96
N ALA A 40 -8.31 -8.62 3.60
CA ALA A 40 -9.24 -9.74 3.53
C ALA A 40 -8.79 -10.69 2.42
N THR A 41 -9.09 -11.97 2.57
CA THR A 41 -8.79 -12.98 1.55
C THR A 41 -10.06 -13.49 0.90
N SER A 42 -9.97 -13.92 -0.35
CA SER A 42 -11.07 -14.51 -1.08
C SER A 42 -10.54 -15.54 -2.10
N THR A 43 -11.46 -16.34 -2.60
CA THR A 43 -11.21 -17.18 -3.76
C THR A 43 -11.72 -16.50 -5.02
N LEU A 44 -10.86 -16.39 -6.03
CA LEU A 44 -11.16 -15.78 -7.31
C LEU A 44 -11.18 -16.84 -8.40
N SER A 45 -12.24 -16.87 -9.21
CA SER A 45 -12.28 -17.66 -10.44
C SER A 45 -12.00 -16.78 -11.65
N LEU A 46 -11.06 -17.21 -12.47
CA LEU A 46 -10.65 -16.56 -13.72
C LEU A 46 -10.85 -17.53 -14.89
N ASP A 47 -11.70 -17.15 -15.83
CA ASP A 47 -11.72 -17.80 -17.14
C ASP A 47 -10.51 -17.30 -17.92
N ARG A 48 -9.65 -18.20 -18.38
CA ARG A 48 -8.41 -17.81 -19.07
C ARG A 48 -8.61 -17.36 -20.51
N GLY A 49 -9.86 -17.37 -21.02
CA GLY A 49 -10.23 -16.92 -22.36
C GLY A 49 -10.69 -18.02 -23.30
N ASP A 50 -10.66 -19.28 -22.90
CA ASP A 50 -11.13 -20.44 -23.65
C ASP A 50 -12.23 -21.23 -22.92
N GLY A 51 -12.79 -20.67 -21.83
CA GLY A 51 -13.76 -21.32 -20.96
C GLY A 51 -13.16 -22.15 -19.84
N THR A 52 -11.83 -22.33 -19.80
CA THR A 52 -11.15 -23.01 -18.70
C THR A 52 -11.08 -22.09 -17.48
N LEU A 53 -11.59 -22.56 -16.35
CA LEU A 53 -11.57 -21.82 -15.09
C LEU A 53 -10.30 -22.14 -14.30
N LEU A 54 -9.60 -21.07 -13.93
CA LEU A 54 -8.49 -21.09 -12.99
C LEU A 54 -8.99 -20.55 -11.65
N THR A 55 -8.39 -21.02 -10.56
CA THR A 55 -8.75 -20.59 -9.20
C THR A 55 -7.51 -20.06 -8.49
N TYR A 56 -7.62 -18.85 -7.95
CA TYR A 56 -6.58 -18.17 -7.18
C TYR A 56 -7.07 -17.80 -5.80
N ARG A 57 -6.21 -17.94 -4.79
CA ARG A 57 -6.39 -17.34 -3.46
C ARG A 57 -5.87 -15.91 -3.52
N VAL A 58 -6.72 -14.93 -3.33
CA VAL A 58 -6.34 -13.53 -3.47
C VAL A 58 -6.54 -12.75 -2.18
N GLU A 59 -5.61 -11.85 -1.90
CA GLU A 59 -5.82 -10.76 -0.97
C GLU A 59 -6.59 -9.64 -1.67
N LEU A 60 -7.51 -9.01 -0.96
CA LEU A 60 -8.36 -7.95 -1.50
C LEU A 60 -7.84 -6.57 -1.06
N ALA A 61 -7.41 -5.76 -2.01
CA ALA A 61 -7.06 -4.37 -1.80
C ALA A 61 -8.24 -3.49 -2.20
N THR A 62 -8.93 -2.91 -1.21
CA THR A 62 -10.18 -2.14 -1.40
C THR A 62 -10.11 -0.72 -0.87
N THR A 63 -9.06 -0.36 -0.13
CA THR A 63 -8.89 0.98 0.45
C THR A 63 -7.69 1.70 -0.16
N PRO A 64 -7.65 3.04 -0.13
CA PRO A 64 -6.50 3.79 -0.64
C PRO A 64 -5.16 3.37 -0.02
N ARG A 65 -5.14 3.03 1.28
CA ARG A 65 -3.93 2.57 1.96
C ARG A 65 -3.49 1.19 1.45
N GLN A 66 -4.43 0.27 1.25
CA GLN A 66 -4.15 -1.05 0.67
C GLN A 66 -3.68 -0.93 -0.78
N HIS A 67 -4.33 -0.07 -1.59
CA HIS A 67 -3.92 0.21 -2.97
C HIS A 67 -2.48 0.76 -3.04
N ALA A 68 -2.11 1.65 -2.12
CA ALA A 68 -0.77 2.23 -2.08
C ALA A 68 0.30 1.23 -1.62
N TYR A 69 -0.06 0.28 -0.76
CA TYR A 69 0.88 -0.72 -0.23
C TYR A 69 1.04 -1.92 -1.18
N GLY A 70 -0.09 -2.49 -1.65
CA GLY A 70 -0.08 -3.66 -2.54
C GLY A 70 0.77 -4.82 -2.02
N LEU A 71 1.58 -5.39 -2.90
CA LEU A 71 2.51 -6.50 -2.62
C LEU A 71 3.91 -6.04 -2.21
N MET A 72 4.07 -4.83 -1.68
CA MET A 72 5.36 -4.36 -1.15
C MET A 72 5.87 -5.31 -0.06
N HIS A 73 7.18 -5.57 -0.08
CA HIS A 73 7.91 -6.41 0.89
C HIS A 73 7.50 -7.90 0.93
N VAL A 74 6.71 -8.37 -0.04
CA VAL A 74 6.43 -9.80 -0.22
C VAL A 74 7.64 -10.45 -0.86
N GLU A 75 8.24 -11.43 -0.17
CA GLU A 75 9.47 -12.12 -0.61
C GLU A 75 9.19 -13.34 -1.48
N ALA A 76 8.02 -13.97 -1.31
CA ALA A 76 7.60 -15.11 -2.07
C ALA A 76 6.08 -15.16 -2.21
N MET A 77 5.59 -15.75 -3.29
CA MET A 77 4.16 -15.93 -3.54
C MET A 77 3.95 -17.30 -4.22
N ASP A 78 2.95 -18.05 -3.75
CA ASP A 78 2.54 -19.32 -4.33
C ASP A 78 2.02 -19.11 -5.75
N ALA A 79 2.03 -20.16 -6.57
CA ALA A 79 1.57 -20.06 -7.96
C ALA A 79 0.05 -19.78 -8.07
N ASP A 80 -0.72 -20.23 -7.09
CA ASP A 80 -2.18 -20.06 -6.99
C ASP A 80 -2.58 -18.86 -6.11
N ALA A 81 -1.63 -17.99 -5.75
CA ALA A 81 -1.87 -16.80 -4.94
C ALA A 81 -1.79 -15.52 -5.77
N GLY A 82 -2.43 -14.46 -5.27
CA GLY A 82 -2.40 -13.13 -5.90
C GLY A 82 -2.98 -12.03 -5.03
N MET A 83 -3.10 -10.84 -5.60
CA MET A 83 -3.81 -9.72 -5.00
C MET A 83 -4.78 -9.11 -6.02
N LEU A 84 -6.03 -8.92 -5.59
CA LEU A 84 -7.06 -8.26 -6.38
C LEU A 84 -7.30 -6.85 -5.83
N PHE A 85 -6.97 -5.86 -6.64
CA PHE A 85 -7.31 -4.46 -6.37
C PHE A 85 -8.71 -4.18 -6.92
N ILE A 86 -9.57 -3.66 -6.07
CA ILE A 86 -10.95 -3.30 -6.40
C ILE A 86 -11.09 -1.79 -6.23
N PHE A 87 -11.48 -1.11 -7.29
CA PHE A 87 -11.67 0.34 -7.30
C PHE A 87 -13.15 0.69 -7.40
N ASP A 88 -13.55 1.85 -6.89
CA ASP A 88 -14.95 2.30 -6.91
C ASP A 88 -15.47 2.55 -8.33
N GLY A 89 -14.60 2.96 -9.26
CA GLY A 89 -14.99 3.26 -10.63
C GLY A 89 -13.93 2.91 -11.66
N MET A 90 -14.32 3.07 -12.92
CA MET A 90 -13.46 2.86 -14.09
C MET A 90 -12.51 4.04 -14.31
N ALA A 91 -11.22 3.77 -14.43
CA ALA A 91 -10.20 4.75 -14.81
C ALA A 91 -8.98 4.04 -15.41
N VAL A 92 -8.15 4.75 -16.17
CA VAL A 92 -6.83 4.25 -16.55
C VAL A 92 -6.01 4.07 -15.27
N ARG A 93 -5.61 2.83 -14.98
CA ARG A 93 -4.83 2.48 -13.80
C ARG A 93 -3.35 2.56 -14.09
N SER A 94 -2.58 2.90 -13.06
CA SER A 94 -1.14 3.04 -13.15
C SER A 94 -0.50 2.43 -11.92
N PHE A 95 0.43 1.51 -12.14
CA PHE A 95 1.13 0.75 -11.11
C PHE A 95 2.65 0.89 -11.27
N TRP A 96 3.38 0.68 -10.22
CA TRP A 96 4.83 0.61 -10.16
C TRP A 96 5.24 -0.59 -9.31
N MET A 97 6.51 -0.94 -9.35
CA MET A 97 7.08 -2.05 -8.57
C MET A 97 7.91 -1.56 -7.37
N LYS A 98 7.64 -0.32 -6.90
CA LYS A 98 8.37 0.22 -5.74
C LYS A 98 8.24 -0.72 -4.54
N ASN A 99 9.37 -1.06 -3.92
CA ASN A 99 9.45 -1.97 -2.76
C ASN A 99 8.84 -3.37 -3.01
N THR A 100 8.53 -3.75 -4.24
CA THR A 100 8.05 -5.09 -4.61
C THR A 100 9.26 -5.95 -4.95
N LEU A 101 9.43 -7.07 -4.24
CA LEU A 101 10.66 -7.88 -4.27
C LEU A 101 10.61 -9.02 -5.28
N ILE A 102 9.41 -9.38 -5.75
CA ILE A 102 9.18 -10.47 -6.71
C ILE A 102 8.65 -9.91 -8.04
N PRO A 103 8.91 -10.56 -9.18
CA PRO A 103 8.29 -10.18 -10.45
C PRO A 103 6.79 -10.46 -10.40
N LEU A 104 5.99 -9.60 -11.04
CA LEU A 104 4.53 -9.71 -11.07
C LEU A 104 4.00 -9.65 -12.51
N ASP A 105 2.92 -10.40 -12.76
CA ASP A 105 2.02 -10.18 -13.87
C ASP A 105 0.85 -9.32 -13.39
N MET A 106 0.52 -8.25 -14.11
CA MET A 106 -0.56 -7.30 -13.77
C MET A 106 -1.64 -7.37 -14.84
N LEU A 107 -2.82 -7.82 -14.49
CA LEU A 107 -3.96 -7.97 -15.39
C LEU A 107 -5.01 -6.92 -15.05
N PHE A 108 -5.37 -6.09 -16.01
CA PHE A 108 -6.33 -4.99 -15.85
C PHE A 108 -7.67 -5.38 -16.46
N PHE A 109 -8.74 -5.30 -15.67
CA PHE A 109 -10.09 -5.70 -16.08
C PHE A 109 -11.08 -4.54 -15.95
N ASP A 110 -12.08 -4.54 -16.85
CA ASP A 110 -13.19 -3.59 -16.80
C ASP A 110 -14.19 -3.92 -15.66
N ASP A 111 -15.30 -3.21 -15.58
CA ASP A 111 -16.33 -3.41 -14.56
C ASP A 111 -17.19 -4.66 -14.81
N GLU A 112 -17.17 -5.21 -16.00
CA GLU A 112 -17.79 -6.50 -16.31
C GLU A 112 -16.82 -7.67 -16.11
N GLY A 113 -15.55 -7.40 -15.76
CA GLY A 113 -14.51 -8.41 -15.53
C GLY A 113 -13.76 -8.86 -16.78
N ARG A 114 -13.91 -8.20 -17.93
CA ARG A 114 -13.19 -8.53 -19.15
C ARG A 114 -11.79 -7.95 -19.12
N LEU A 115 -10.80 -8.70 -19.58
CA LEU A 115 -9.41 -8.24 -19.65
C LEU A 115 -9.28 -7.08 -20.64
N VAL A 116 -8.82 -5.94 -20.16
CA VAL A 116 -8.52 -4.72 -20.94
C VAL A 116 -7.08 -4.76 -21.47
N SER A 117 -6.14 -5.12 -20.59
CA SER A 117 -4.72 -5.24 -20.93
C SER A 117 -3.98 -5.96 -19.82
N ALA A 118 -2.72 -6.36 -20.09
CA ALA A 118 -1.84 -6.95 -19.11
C ALA A 118 -0.41 -6.45 -19.26
N VAL A 119 0.36 -6.57 -18.19
CA VAL A 119 1.82 -6.39 -18.16
C VAL A 119 2.42 -7.65 -17.57
N GLU A 120 3.22 -8.34 -18.34
CA GLU A 120 3.87 -9.57 -17.90
C GLU A 120 5.24 -9.30 -17.28
N LYS A 121 5.59 -10.09 -16.28
CA LYS A 121 6.92 -10.15 -15.63
C LYS A 121 7.48 -8.75 -15.29
N ALA A 122 6.62 -7.90 -14.72
CA ALA A 122 7.05 -6.58 -14.25
C ALA A 122 8.24 -6.72 -13.31
N ALA A 123 9.36 -6.04 -13.64
CA ALA A 123 10.62 -6.19 -12.92
C ALA A 123 10.52 -5.65 -11.48
N PRO A 124 10.99 -6.39 -10.46
CA PRO A 124 11.03 -5.95 -9.07
C PRO A 124 11.73 -4.60 -8.90
N GLY A 125 11.28 -3.80 -7.93
CA GLY A 125 11.89 -2.51 -7.56
C GLY A 125 11.77 -1.40 -8.60
N SER A 126 11.22 -1.66 -9.79
CA SER A 126 11.12 -0.70 -10.88
C SER A 126 10.13 0.42 -10.59
N LEU A 127 10.56 1.68 -10.79
CA LEU A 127 9.70 2.86 -10.65
C LEU A 127 9.03 3.26 -11.97
N VAL A 128 9.24 2.51 -13.05
CA VAL A 128 8.57 2.73 -14.32
C VAL A 128 7.08 2.50 -14.15
N SER A 129 6.27 3.47 -14.57
CA SER A 129 4.81 3.38 -14.55
C SER A 129 4.30 2.35 -15.56
N ARG A 130 3.46 1.46 -15.12
CA ARG A 130 2.76 0.46 -15.93
C ARG A 130 1.28 0.80 -15.94
N ARG A 131 0.79 1.15 -17.12
CA ARG A 131 -0.57 1.67 -17.27
C ARG A 131 -1.44 0.68 -18.02
N SER A 132 -2.73 0.61 -17.63
CA SER A 132 -3.74 -0.07 -18.42
C SER A 132 -3.91 0.64 -19.77
N SER A 133 -4.22 -0.10 -20.83
CA SER A 133 -4.48 0.46 -22.17
C SER A 133 -5.82 1.20 -22.26
N GLY A 134 -6.71 0.98 -21.31
CA GLY A 134 -8.03 1.60 -21.18
C GLY A 134 -8.47 1.67 -19.72
N PRO A 135 -9.69 2.18 -19.45
CA PRO A 135 -10.26 2.21 -18.12
C PRO A 135 -10.39 0.79 -17.54
N ALA A 136 -10.00 0.62 -16.28
CA ALA A 136 -10.11 -0.62 -15.54
C ALA A 136 -10.68 -0.37 -14.14
N LYS A 137 -11.49 -1.30 -13.66
CA LYS A 137 -12.06 -1.32 -12.31
C LYS A 137 -11.33 -2.28 -11.39
N TYR A 138 -10.82 -3.38 -11.94
CA TYR A 138 -10.10 -4.40 -11.20
C TYR A 138 -8.69 -4.55 -11.74
N VAL A 139 -7.73 -4.83 -10.85
CA VAL A 139 -6.37 -5.22 -11.24
C VAL A 139 -5.99 -6.45 -10.45
N LEU A 140 -5.66 -7.53 -11.16
CA LEU A 140 -5.16 -8.76 -10.55
C LEU A 140 -3.65 -8.82 -10.71
N GLU A 141 -2.94 -8.86 -9.59
CA GLU A 141 -1.51 -9.12 -9.55
C GLU A 141 -1.27 -10.59 -9.22
N LEU A 142 -0.54 -11.28 -10.08
CA LEU A 142 -0.12 -12.66 -9.93
C LEU A 142 1.42 -12.73 -9.94
N LYS A 143 1.96 -13.87 -9.55
CA LYS A 143 3.39 -14.15 -9.68
C LYS A 143 3.83 -13.97 -11.13
N GLY A 144 4.96 -13.32 -11.36
CA GLY A 144 5.46 -13.07 -12.71
C GLY A 144 5.71 -14.36 -13.50
N GLY A 145 5.05 -14.44 -14.66
CA GLY A 145 5.04 -15.61 -15.52
C GLY A 145 3.81 -16.52 -15.37
N SER A 146 2.89 -16.22 -14.43
CA SER A 146 1.63 -16.96 -14.28
C SER A 146 0.78 -16.89 -15.54
N MET A 147 0.71 -15.73 -16.21
CA MET A 147 -0.05 -15.61 -17.46
C MET A 147 0.39 -16.65 -18.49
N GLN A 148 1.69 -16.82 -18.68
CA GLN A 148 2.26 -17.78 -19.61
C GLN A 148 2.04 -19.22 -19.13
N ALA A 149 2.30 -19.50 -17.84
CA ALA A 149 2.21 -20.85 -17.27
C ALA A 149 0.78 -21.39 -17.28
N ASP A 150 -0.20 -20.52 -16.98
CA ASP A 150 -1.61 -20.88 -16.87
C ASP A 150 -2.39 -20.67 -18.18
N GLY A 151 -1.73 -20.16 -19.22
CA GLY A 151 -2.30 -19.93 -20.54
C GLY A 151 -3.38 -18.84 -20.55
N ILE A 152 -3.22 -17.78 -19.73
CA ILE A 152 -4.18 -16.69 -19.65
C ILE A 152 -4.06 -15.82 -20.91
N GLY A 153 -5.09 -15.82 -21.74
CA GLY A 153 -5.14 -15.09 -23.01
C GLY A 153 -5.91 -13.77 -22.94
N SER A 154 -5.96 -13.08 -24.08
CA SER A 154 -6.64 -11.78 -24.21
C SER A 154 -8.15 -11.82 -23.97
N GLY A 155 -8.77 -13.01 -24.06
CA GLY A 155 -10.17 -13.24 -23.73
C GLY A 155 -10.46 -13.53 -22.26
N ALA A 156 -9.45 -13.38 -21.39
CA ALA A 156 -9.60 -13.69 -19.98
C ALA A 156 -10.70 -12.85 -19.30
N HIS A 157 -11.41 -13.48 -18.37
CA HIS A 157 -12.57 -12.88 -17.73
C HIS A 157 -12.66 -13.28 -16.25
N LEU A 158 -12.70 -12.29 -15.36
CA LEU A 158 -13.01 -12.50 -13.95
C LEU A 158 -14.42 -12.99 -13.78
N ARG A 159 -14.63 -14.00 -12.97
CA ARG A 159 -15.96 -14.53 -12.66
C ARG A 159 -16.43 -14.05 -11.29
N PHE A 160 -17.63 -13.53 -11.22
CA PHE A 160 -18.27 -13.07 -10.01
C PHE A 160 -19.47 -13.97 -9.65
N PRO A 161 -19.86 -14.10 -8.35
CA PRO A 161 -19.26 -13.43 -7.21
C PRO A 161 -17.89 -14.01 -6.83
N LEU A 162 -17.08 -13.20 -6.14
CA LEU A 162 -15.86 -13.71 -5.51
C LEU A 162 -16.29 -14.71 -4.44
N GLY A 163 -15.67 -15.89 -4.43
CA GLY A 163 -15.94 -16.90 -3.41
C GLY A 163 -15.57 -16.36 -2.03
N GLY A 164 -16.42 -16.55 -1.05
CA GLY A 164 -16.18 -16.25 0.37
C GLY A 164 -15.54 -17.45 1.06
#